data_9bc9aa0c4965a4f704cac5353b73fb29
#
_entry.id   9bc9aa0c4965a4f704cac5353b73fb29
#
_cell.length_a   1.000
_cell.length_b   1.000
_cell.length_c   1.000
_cell.angle_alpha   90.00
_cell.angle_beta   90.00
_cell.angle_gamma   90.00
#
_symmetry.space_group_name_H-M   'P 1'
#
loop_
_entity.id
_entity.type
_entity.pdbx_description
1 polymer ?
#
loop_
_entity_poly.entity_id
_entity_poly.type
_entity_poly.pdbx_seq_one_letter_code
_entity_poly.pdbx_strand_id
1 'polypeptide(L)'
;MVEQARRRVMDMDFWQGPISVQDLSGGSSNQNFLVDDDGEKYLVRIGDDRPEHAVFRYNEIAVTQAAFEAGLSPALLHHEPGAMVFEYIADGAPVDAADLQQESTMYRLIGLLGQCHLDLPGHLEVPGPMFWVFHLNRRYARIIMQHGGAMAPTLARLMALNDELETTIGPIQPVFCHNDLAAGHILGDGQRFWLIDWQYGGWNDGLYDLACMAARLELDREVGDEMLRRYLRLNEAEPDQASRGRFAAWKCTALIW
;
A
#
# COMPACT_ATOMS: atom_id res chain seq x y z
N MET A 1 -15.28 -1.22 -20.73
CA MET A 1 -14.10 -1.57 -19.90
C MET A 1 -14.44 -2.68 -18.92
N VAL A 2 -15.39 -2.54 -17.99
CA VAL A 2 -15.74 -3.59 -17.00
C VAL A 2 -16.14 -4.92 -17.65
N GLU A 3 -17.00 -4.87 -18.69
CA GLU A 3 -17.43 -6.07 -19.41
C GLU A 3 -16.28 -6.80 -20.12
N GLN A 4 -15.29 -6.08 -20.62
CA GLN A 4 -14.10 -6.68 -21.23
C GLN A 4 -13.21 -7.35 -20.17
N ALA A 5 -13.04 -6.72 -19.00
CA ALA A 5 -12.30 -7.31 -17.89
C ALA A 5 -13.01 -8.56 -17.34
N ARG A 6 -14.34 -8.51 -17.21
CA ARG A 6 -15.15 -9.69 -16.80
C ARG A 6 -14.98 -10.87 -17.78
N ARG A 7 -15.02 -10.62 -19.09
CA ARG A 7 -14.74 -11.68 -20.08
C ARG A 7 -13.37 -12.26 -19.91
N ARG A 8 -12.36 -11.40 -19.70
CA ARG A 8 -11.00 -11.85 -19.45
C ARG A 8 -10.88 -12.75 -18.23
N VAL A 9 -11.58 -12.42 -17.13
CA VAL A 9 -11.67 -13.31 -15.94
C VAL A 9 -12.26 -14.66 -16.32
N MET A 10 -13.34 -14.68 -17.13
CA MET A 10 -14.02 -15.93 -17.53
C MET A 10 -13.15 -16.79 -18.47
N ASP A 11 -12.27 -16.17 -19.24
CA ASP A 11 -11.43 -16.84 -20.25
C ASP A 11 -10.07 -17.32 -19.70
N MET A 12 -9.78 -17.14 -18.40
CA MET A 12 -8.51 -17.56 -17.79
C MET A 12 -8.42 -19.09 -17.70
N ASP A 13 -7.26 -19.65 -18.06
CA ASP A 13 -6.98 -21.10 -17.97
C ASP A 13 -6.72 -21.59 -16.51
N PHE A 14 -7.15 -20.85 -15.53
CA PHE A 14 -6.98 -21.14 -14.11
C PHE A 14 -8.16 -21.98 -13.55
N TRP A 15 -9.37 -21.78 -14.07
CA TRP A 15 -10.60 -22.32 -13.52
C TRP A 15 -10.76 -23.80 -13.79
N GLN A 16 -11.31 -24.54 -12.80
CA GLN A 16 -11.54 -25.98 -12.92
C GLN A 16 -12.95 -26.31 -13.44
N GLY A 17 -13.88 -25.36 -13.36
CA GLY A 17 -15.27 -25.56 -13.74
C GLY A 17 -16.01 -24.29 -14.14
N PRO A 18 -17.32 -24.30 -14.17
CA PRO A 18 -18.12 -23.11 -14.43
C PRO A 18 -18.04 -22.16 -13.22
N ILE A 19 -17.62 -20.94 -13.47
CA ILE A 19 -17.44 -19.92 -12.43
C ILE A 19 -18.60 -18.94 -12.36
N SER A 20 -18.82 -18.35 -11.18
CA SER A 20 -19.61 -17.13 -11.02
C SER A 20 -18.70 -15.95 -10.75
N VAL A 21 -18.96 -14.79 -11.38
CA VAL A 21 -18.12 -13.59 -11.31
C VAL A 21 -18.95 -12.42 -10.81
N GLN A 22 -18.54 -11.82 -9.69
CA GLN A 22 -19.16 -10.64 -9.11
C GLN A 22 -18.17 -9.47 -9.14
N ASP A 23 -18.62 -8.30 -9.58
CA ASP A 23 -17.80 -7.07 -9.53
C ASP A 23 -17.62 -6.64 -8.07
N LEU A 24 -16.38 -6.36 -7.67
CA LEU A 24 -16.08 -5.72 -6.42
C LEU A 24 -15.87 -4.21 -6.65
N SER A 25 -16.67 -3.41 -5.95
CA SER A 25 -16.49 -1.95 -5.94
C SER A 25 -15.25 -1.59 -5.14
N GLY A 26 -14.42 -0.71 -5.67
CA GLY A 26 -13.23 -0.18 -5.00
C GLY A 26 -11.97 -0.35 -5.85
N GLY A 27 -11.15 0.70 -5.84
CA GLY A 27 -9.91 0.78 -6.60
C GLY A 27 -10.02 1.73 -7.81
N SER A 28 -9.16 2.75 -7.84
CA SER A 28 -9.11 3.73 -8.93
C SER A 28 -8.28 3.23 -10.13
N SER A 29 -7.44 2.23 -9.93
CA SER A 29 -6.42 1.78 -10.88
C SER A 29 -6.65 0.36 -11.43
N ASN A 30 -7.46 -0.44 -10.75
CA ASN A 30 -7.69 -1.85 -11.08
C ASN A 30 -9.19 -2.17 -11.10
N GLN A 31 -9.56 -3.22 -11.83
CA GLN A 31 -10.89 -3.83 -11.74
C GLN A 31 -10.78 -5.13 -10.95
N ASN A 32 -11.50 -5.19 -9.84
CA ASN A 32 -11.47 -6.34 -8.93
C ASN A 32 -12.79 -7.12 -9.05
N PHE A 33 -12.68 -8.46 -8.98
CA PHE A 33 -13.78 -9.39 -9.06
C PHE A 33 -13.65 -10.42 -7.95
N LEU A 34 -14.80 -10.77 -7.36
CA LEU A 34 -14.94 -11.98 -6.57
C LEU A 34 -15.38 -13.09 -7.51
N VAL A 35 -14.60 -14.16 -7.56
CA VAL A 35 -14.91 -15.34 -8.37
C VAL A 35 -15.18 -16.51 -7.45
N ASP A 36 -16.25 -17.25 -7.74
CA ASP A 36 -16.57 -18.52 -7.09
C ASP A 36 -16.42 -19.62 -8.12
N ASP A 37 -15.52 -20.58 -7.88
CA ASP A 37 -15.28 -21.77 -8.68
C ASP A 37 -15.60 -23.00 -7.81
N ASP A 38 -16.79 -23.53 -7.99
CA ASP A 38 -17.33 -24.70 -7.26
C ASP A 38 -17.27 -24.57 -5.72
N GLY A 39 -17.55 -23.35 -5.20
CA GLY A 39 -17.57 -23.04 -3.78
C GLY A 39 -16.25 -22.48 -3.23
N GLU A 40 -15.16 -22.57 -3.97
CA GLU A 40 -13.90 -21.91 -3.64
C GLU A 40 -13.89 -20.47 -4.15
N LYS A 41 -13.50 -19.52 -3.31
CA LYS A 41 -13.54 -18.08 -3.63
C LYS A 41 -12.17 -17.51 -3.86
N TYR A 42 -12.09 -16.65 -4.88
CA TYR A 42 -10.89 -15.98 -5.32
C TYR A 42 -11.11 -14.50 -5.51
N LEU A 43 -10.09 -13.70 -5.20
CA LEU A 43 -10.04 -12.30 -5.63
C LEU A 43 -9.27 -12.22 -6.95
N VAL A 44 -9.90 -11.70 -7.99
CA VAL A 44 -9.24 -11.48 -9.28
C VAL A 44 -9.07 -9.99 -9.53
N ARG A 45 -7.85 -9.58 -9.85
CA ARG A 45 -7.49 -8.22 -10.21
C ARG A 45 -7.12 -8.15 -11.69
N ILE A 46 -7.79 -7.28 -12.44
CA ILE A 46 -7.47 -6.97 -13.83
C ILE A 46 -6.91 -5.55 -13.91
N GLY A 47 -5.71 -5.41 -14.45
CA GLY A 47 -5.06 -4.12 -14.62
C GLY A 47 -3.67 -4.26 -15.23
N ASP A 48 -3.34 -3.38 -16.17
CA ASP A 48 -2.04 -3.33 -16.84
C ASP A 48 -1.05 -2.42 -16.07
N ASP A 49 0.18 -2.37 -16.54
CA ASP A 49 1.17 -1.39 -16.07
C ASP A 49 0.63 0.04 -16.24
N ARG A 50 0.95 0.89 -15.26
CA ARG A 50 0.65 2.32 -15.29
C ARG A 50 1.93 3.12 -15.01
N PRO A 51 2.82 3.22 -16.01
CA PRO A 51 4.11 3.89 -15.82
C PRO A 51 3.98 5.35 -15.37
N GLU A 52 2.89 6.04 -15.74
CA GLU A 52 2.58 7.40 -15.30
C GLU A 52 2.38 7.50 -13.77
N HIS A 53 1.98 6.40 -13.13
CA HIS A 53 1.81 6.28 -11.69
C HIS A 53 2.93 5.47 -11.02
N ALA A 54 3.98 5.10 -11.76
CA ALA A 54 5.05 4.21 -11.32
C ALA A 54 4.55 2.82 -10.85
N VAL A 55 3.44 2.34 -11.41
CA VAL A 55 2.89 1.01 -11.16
C VAL A 55 3.36 0.07 -12.25
N PHE A 56 4.07 -0.98 -11.84
CA PHE A 56 4.59 -2.03 -12.71
C PHE A 56 4.21 -3.39 -12.15
N ARG A 57 3.48 -4.19 -12.93
CA ARG A 57 2.93 -5.48 -12.48
C ARG A 57 3.99 -6.50 -12.11
N TYR A 58 5.14 -6.48 -12.79
CA TYR A 58 6.25 -7.37 -12.42
C TYR A 58 6.73 -7.12 -10.98
N ASN A 59 6.76 -5.85 -10.54
CA ASN A 59 7.13 -5.49 -9.17
C ASN A 59 6.05 -5.91 -8.18
N GLU A 60 4.79 -5.60 -8.48
CA GLU A 60 3.66 -5.99 -7.63
C GLU A 60 3.60 -7.50 -7.42
N ILE A 61 3.78 -8.30 -8.48
CA ILE A 61 3.82 -9.76 -8.43
C ILE A 61 4.96 -10.23 -7.51
N ALA A 62 6.19 -9.76 -7.75
CA ALA A 62 7.36 -10.17 -6.98
C ALA A 62 7.24 -9.80 -5.49
N VAL A 63 6.73 -8.58 -5.21
CA VAL A 63 6.55 -8.12 -3.83
C VAL A 63 5.42 -8.88 -3.14
N THR A 64 4.30 -9.15 -3.84
CA THR A 64 3.19 -9.93 -3.27
C THR A 64 3.63 -11.35 -2.90
N GLN A 65 4.43 -12.01 -3.76
CA GLN A 65 4.98 -13.33 -3.48
C GLN A 65 5.89 -13.31 -2.26
N ALA A 66 6.82 -12.36 -2.19
CA ALA A 66 7.69 -12.18 -1.02
C ALA A 66 6.90 -11.86 0.26
N ALA A 67 5.85 -11.02 0.16
CA ALA A 67 4.98 -10.70 1.28
C ALA A 67 4.17 -11.92 1.77
N PHE A 68 3.73 -12.79 0.86
CA PHE A 68 3.09 -14.05 1.23
C PHE A 68 4.07 -14.97 1.98
N GLU A 69 5.28 -15.15 1.48
CA GLU A 69 6.32 -15.96 2.14
C GLU A 69 6.71 -15.41 3.51
N ALA A 70 6.75 -14.09 3.66
CA ALA A 70 6.94 -13.42 4.94
C ALA A 70 5.71 -13.48 5.86
N GLY A 71 4.58 -14.07 5.42
CA GLY A 71 3.35 -14.17 6.19
C GLY A 71 2.55 -12.89 6.30
N LEU A 72 2.75 -11.91 5.40
CA LEU A 72 2.14 -10.58 5.44
C LEU A 72 0.93 -10.43 4.51
N SER A 73 0.85 -11.25 3.46
CA SER A 73 -0.14 -11.14 2.37
C SER A 73 -0.90 -12.45 2.17
N PRO A 74 -2.12 -12.43 1.61
CA PRO A 74 -2.73 -13.63 1.04
C PRO A 74 -1.90 -14.14 -0.15
N ALA A 75 -2.08 -15.41 -0.50
CA ALA A 75 -1.35 -16.03 -1.61
C ALA A 75 -1.73 -15.41 -2.95
N LEU A 76 -0.72 -15.19 -3.81
CA LEU A 76 -0.89 -14.98 -5.24
C LEU A 76 -0.90 -16.36 -5.91
N LEU A 77 -2.08 -16.85 -6.29
CA LEU A 77 -2.30 -18.22 -6.78
C LEU A 77 -2.02 -18.37 -8.25
N HIS A 78 -2.28 -17.32 -9.05
CA HIS A 78 -2.02 -17.30 -10.48
C HIS A 78 -1.79 -15.87 -10.95
N HIS A 79 -0.98 -15.71 -12.00
CA HIS A 79 -0.83 -14.44 -12.70
C HIS A 79 -0.55 -14.66 -14.18
N GLU A 80 -1.04 -13.74 -14.99
CA GLU A 80 -0.75 -13.60 -16.43
C GLU A 80 -0.67 -12.11 -16.78
N PRO A 81 -0.18 -11.70 -17.98
CA PRO A 81 -0.08 -10.29 -18.31
C PRO A 81 -1.38 -9.53 -18.05
N GLY A 82 -1.40 -8.58 -17.09
CA GLY A 82 -2.54 -7.74 -16.71
C GLY A 82 -3.65 -8.43 -15.93
N ALA A 83 -3.41 -9.63 -15.36
CA ALA A 83 -4.35 -10.30 -14.45
C ALA A 83 -3.62 -11.02 -13.32
N MET A 84 -4.20 -11.01 -12.13
CA MET A 84 -3.71 -11.67 -10.93
C MET A 84 -4.87 -12.31 -10.17
N VAL A 85 -4.69 -13.54 -9.69
CA VAL A 85 -5.65 -14.29 -8.87
C VAL A 85 -5.07 -14.49 -7.49
N PHE A 86 -5.78 -14.03 -6.48
CA PHE A 86 -5.39 -14.11 -5.08
C PHE A 86 -6.33 -15.02 -4.30
N GLU A 87 -5.81 -15.60 -3.24
CA GLU A 87 -6.61 -16.18 -2.17
C GLU A 87 -7.62 -15.14 -1.64
N TYR A 88 -8.88 -15.55 -1.47
CA TYR A 88 -9.90 -14.67 -0.91
C TYR A 88 -9.96 -14.82 0.62
N ILE A 89 -9.87 -13.73 1.34
CA ILE A 89 -10.01 -13.69 2.80
C ILE A 89 -11.49 -13.49 3.14
N ALA A 90 -12.19 -14.57 3.44
CA ALA A 90 -13.65 -14.57 3.59
C ALA A 90 -14.17 -13.62 4.69
N ASP A 91 -13.48 -13.58 5.83
CA ASP A 91 -13.85 -12.78 7.00
C ASP A 91 -12.98 -11.52 7.17
N GLY A 92 -12.21 -11.18 6.14
CA GLY A 92 -11.31 -10.02 6.15
C GLY A 92 -12.10 -8.72 6.06
N ALA A 93 -12.02 -7.90 7.11
CA ALA A 93 -12.57 -6.55 7.14
C ALA A 93 -11.43 -5.51 7.13
N PRO A 94 -11.62 -4.35 6.47
CA PRO A 94 -10.67 -3.25 6.56
C PRO A 94 -10.50 -2.77 8.00
N VAL A 95 -9.25 -2.54 8.40
CA VAL A 95 -8.93 -1.95 9.71
C VAL A 95 -9.24 -0.46 9.68
N ASP A 96 -9.92 0.04 10.70
CA ASP A 96 -10.28 1.45 10.84
C ASP A 96 -9.56 2.17 12.01
N ALA A 97 -9.86 3.45 12.20
CA ALA A 97 -9.27 4.26 13.27
C ALA A 97 -9.69 3.77 14.67
N ALA A 98 -10.89 3.22 14.84
CA ALA A 98 -11.38 2.71 16.12
C ALA A 98 -10.64 1.43 16.53
N ASP A 99 -10.29 0.58 15.57
CA ASP A 99 -9.48 -0.61 15.79
C ASP A 99 -8.10 -0.24 16.36
N LEU A 100 -7.48 0.82 15.85
CA LEU A 100 -6.16 1.31 16.30
C LEU A 100 -6.17 1.96 17.69
N GLN A 101 -7.33 2.28 18.25
CA GLN A 101 -7.43 2.68 19.65
C GLN A 101 -7.29 1.48 20.62
N GLN A 102 -7.50 0.28 20.11
CA GLN A 102 -7.27 -0.94 20.89
C GLN A 102 -5.78 -1.26 20.96
N GLU A 103 -5.25 -1.34 22.17
CA GLU A 103 -3.81 -1.57 22.41
C GLU A 103 -3.30 -2.84 21.73
N SER A 104 -4.06 -3.93 21.79
CA SER A 104 -3.72 -5.21 21.16
C SER A 104 -3.64 -5.13 19.64
N THR A 105 -4.57 -4.41 19.00
CA THR A 105 -4.57 -4.19 17.56
C THR A 105 -3.38 -3.33 17.12
N MET A 106 -3.14 -2.23 17.81
CA MET A 106 -1.99 -1.36 17.58
C MET A 106 -0.68 -2.15 17.67
N TYR A 107 -0.50 -2.94 18.73
CA TYR A 107 0.70 -3.75 18.94
C TYR A 107 0.93 -4.73 17.77
N ARG A 108 -0.12 -5.44 17.36
CA ARG A 108 -0.05 -6.43 16.26
C ARG A 108 0.25 -5.78 14.91
N LEU A 109 -0.37 -4.64 14.61
CA LEU A 109 -0.11 -3.90 13.37
C LEU A 109 1.31 -3.32 13.31
N ILE A 110 1.82 -2.81 14.41
CA ILE A 110 3.22 -2.36 14.47
C ILE A 110 4.18 -3.53 14.30
N GLY A 111 3.88 -4.70 14.88
CA GLY A 111 4.65 -5.92 14.64
C GLY A 111 4.64 -6.34 13.17
N LEU A 112 3.47 -6.28 12.51
CA LEU A 112 3.32 -6.59 11.08
C LEU A 112 4.15 -5.62 10.20
N LEU A 113 4.17 -4.32 10.54
CA LEU A 113 5.02 -3.35 9.85
C LEU A 113 6.50 -3.62 10.08
N GLY A 114 6.90 -4.03 11.29
CA GLY A 114 8.26 -4.46 11.57
C GLY A 114 8.70 -5.62 10.68
N GLN A 115 7.85 -6.63 10.51
CA GLN A 115 8.09 -7.74 9.57
C GLN A 115 8.18 -7.27 8.13
N CYS A 116 7.27 -6.38 7.68
CA CYS A 116 7.32 -5.78 6.35
C CYS A 116 8.67 -5.10 6.10
N HIS A 117 9.13 -4.29 7.05
CA HIS A 117 10.32 -3.46 6.88
C HIS A 117 11.63 -4.25 6.99
N LEU A 118 11.68 -5.33 7.78
CA LEU A 118 12.92 -6.03 8.13
C LEU A 118 13.01 -7.44 7.55
N ASP A 119 11.91 -8.18 7.51
CA ASP A 119 11.93 -9.59 7.14
C ASP A 119 11.58 -9.82 5.66
N LEU A 120 10.60 -9.07 5.11
CA LEU A 120 10.17 -9.19 3.72
C LEU A 120 11.34 -9.10 2.71
N PRO A 121 12.34 -8.20 2.88
CA PRO A 121 13.48 -8.15 1.96
C PRO A 121 14.23 -9.47 1.79
N GLY A 122 14.22 -10.34 2.80
CA GLY A 122 14.83 -11.67 2.75
C GLY A 122 14.15 -12.65 1.79
N HIS A 123 12.92 -12.35 1.38
CA HIS A 123 12.11 -13.17 0.47
C HIS A 123 12.04 -12.59 -0.97
N LEU A 124 12.62 -11.39 -1.20
CA LEU A 124 12.61 -10.79 -2.54
C LEU A 124 13.57 -11.49 -3.48
N GLU A 125 13.08 -12.01 -4.58
CA GLU A 125 13.90 -12.59 -5.66
C GLU A 125 14.49 -11.55 -6.60
N VAL A 126 13.94 -10.31 -6.59
CA VAL A 126 14.37 -9.20 -7.46
C VAL A 126 14.62 -7.95 -6.62
N PRO A 127 15.51 -7.04 -7.05
CA PRO A 127 15.69 -5.76 -6.40
C PRO A 127 14.41 -4.94 -6.46
N GLY A 128 13.89 -4.51 -5.30
CA GLY A 128 12.75 -3.61 -5.23
C GLY A 128 13.13 -2.17 -5.66
N PRO A 129 12.20 -1.40 -6.25
CA PRO A 129 12.42 -0.01 -6.60
C PRO A 129 12.57 0.87 -5.36
N MET A 130 13.26 2.01 -5.51
CA MET A 130 13.16 3.11 -4.55
C MET A 130 11.84 3.85 -4.79
N PHE A 131 10.95 3.86 -3.81
CA PHE A 131 9.75 4.68 -3.83
C PHE A 131 10.04 6.03 -3.18
N TRP A 132 10.22 7.07 -4.00
CA TRP A 132 10.48 8.43 -3.51
C TRP A 132 9.34 9.34 -3.92
N VAL A 133 8.35 9.48 -3.04
CA VAL A 133 7.08 10.19 -3.31
C VAL A 133 7.28 11.62 -3.82
N PHE A 134 8.33 12.31 -3.38
CA PHE A 134 8.65 13.67 -3.83
C PHE A 134 8.95 13.74 -5.33
N HIS A 135 9.60 12.70 -5.89
CA HIS A 135 9.80 12.58 -7.34
C HIS A 135 8.50 12.31 -8.08
N LEU A 136 7.61 11.50 -7.52
CA LEU A 136 6.29 11.22 -8.08
C LEU A 136 5.44 12.49 -8.09
N ASN A 137 5.42 13.25 -7.00
CA ASN A 137 4.70 14.51 -6.91
C ASN A 137 5.20 15.51 -7.98
N ARG A 138 6.52 15.66 -8.16
CA ARG A 138 7.10 16.50 -9.23
C ARG A 138 6.73 15.99 -10.63
N ARG A 139 6.63 14.68 -10.82
CA ARG A 139 6.21 14.08 -12.07
C ARG A 139 4.74 14.39 -12.35
N TYR A 140 3.85 14.21 -11.38
CA TYR A 140 2.43 14.56 -11.51
C TYR A 140 2.25 16.05 -11.77
N ALA A 141 2.99 16.90 -11.07
CA ALA A 141 2.97 18.34 -11.32
C ALA A 141 3.30 18.69 -12.78
N ARG A 142 4.35 18.07 -13.36
CA ARG A 142 4.69 18.25 -14.77
C ARG A 142 3.59 17.80 -15.73
N ILE A 143 2.98 16.64 -15.46
CA ILE A 143 1.88 16.10 -16.28
C ILE A 143 0.67 17.05 -16.24
N ILE A 144 0.26 17.52 -15.06
CA ILE A 144 -0.85 18.47 -14.89
C ILE A 144 -0.57 19.78 -15.64
N MET A 145 0.63 20.31 -15.52
CA MET A 145 1.02 21.54 -16.23
C MET A 145 0.99 21.39 -17.75
N GLN A 146 1.42 20.25 -18.28
CA GLN A 146 1.40 19.95 -19.72
C GLN A 146 -0.03 19.90 -20.30
N HIS A 147 -1.00 19.50 -19.48
CA HIS A 147 -2.41 19.42 -19.88
C HIS A 147 -3.21 20.70 -19.62
N GLY A 148 -2.55 21.84 -19.38
CA GLY A 148 -3.18 23.15 -19.29
C GLY A 148 -4.05 23.36 -18.06
N GLY A 149 -3.68 22.77 -16.92
CA GLY A 149 -4.48 22.76 -15.72
C GLY A 149 -4.79 24.15 -15.13
N ALA A 150 -6.06 24.41 -14.86
CA ALA A 150 -6.53 25.57 -14.10
C ALA A 150 -5.95 25.63 -12.65
N MET A 151 -5.22 24.60 -12.24
CA MET A 151 -4.62 24.45 -10.90
C MET A 151 -3.18 25.00 -10.79
N ALA A 152 -2.63 25.65 -11.82
CA ALA A 152 -1.23 26.09 -11.83
C ALA A 152 -0.78 26.87 -10.58
N PRO A 153 -1.52 27.85 -10.03
CA PRO A 153 -1.12 28.56 -8.82
C PRO A 153 -1.10 27.67 -7.57
N THR A 154 -2.09 26.77 -7.43
CA THR A 154 -2.16 25.81 -6.31
C THR A 154 -1.02 24.82 -6.41
N LEU A 155 -0.72 24.34 -7.62
CA LEU A 155 0.35 23.39 -7.87
C LEU A 155 1.73 23.95 -7.53
N ALA A 156 2.00 25.22 -7.84
CA ALA A 156 3.25 25.87 -7.46
C ALA A 156 3.44 25.90 -5.93
N ARG A 157 2.38 26.18 -5.18
CA ARG A 157 2.41 26.15 -3.70
C ARG A 157 2.63 24.75 -3.17
N LEU A 158 1.96 23.74 -3.75
CA LEU A 158 2.15 22.34 -3.36
C LEU A 158 3.57 21.87 -3.65
N MET A 159 4.17 22.29 -4.76
CA MET A 159 5.55 21.92 -5.08
C MET A 159 6.58 22.61 -4.16
N ALA A 160 6.35 23.87 -3.78
CA ALA A 160 7.19 24.52 -2.76
C ALA A 160 7.11 23.79 -1.41
N LEU A 161 5.91 23.39 -0.99
CA LEU A 161 5.72 22.58 0.23
C LEU A 161 6.37 21.18 0.10
N ASN A 162 6.25 20.54 -1.07
CA ASN A 162 6.90 19.26 -1.36
C ASN A 162 8.43 19.35 -1.16
N ASP A 163 9.07 20.43 -1.64
CA ASP A 163 10.52 20.63 -1.52
C ASP A 163 10.93 20.95 -0.08
N GLU A 164 10.11 21.70 0.66
CA GLU A 164 10.33 21.98 2.09
C GLU A 164 10.20 20.70 2.94
N LEU A 165 9.18 19.87 2.68
CA LEU A 165 9.00 18.60 3.36
C LEU A 165 10.15 17.62 3.08
N GLU A 166 10.60 17.51 1.82
CA GLU A 166 11.76 16.68 1.47
C GLU A 166 13.02 17.13 2.22
N THR A 167 13.24 18.44 2.32
CA THR A 167 14.35 19.01 3.09
C THR A 167 14.26 18.71 4.58
N THR A 168 13.04 18.78 5.13
CA THR A 168 12.77 18.50 6.56
C THR A 168 12.99 17.04 6.90
N ILE A 169 12.62 16.13 6.00
CA ILE A 169 12.84 14.68 6.17
C ILE A 169 14.34 14.37 6.13
N GLY A 170 15.08 14.97 5.19
CA GLY A 170 16.52 14.79 5.08
C GLY A 170 16.94 13.36 4.69
N PRO A 171 18.16 12.93 5.03
CA PRO A 171 18.65 11.59 4.75
C PRO A 171 17.84 10.50 5.48
N ILE A 172 17.57 9.40 4.80
CA ILE A 172 16.85 8.25 5.33
C ILE A 172 17.74 7.01 5.41
N GLN A 173 17.36 6.08 6.28
CA GLN A 173 17.84 4.70 6.26
C GLN A 173 16.72 3.87 5.62
N PRO A 174 16.85 3.45 4.35
CA PRO A 174 15.77 2.79 3.65
C PRO A 174 15.50 1.40 4.21
N VAL A 175 14.23 1.11 4.40
CA VAL A 175 13.69 -0.21 4.67
C VAL A 175 12.69 -0.56 3.57
N PHE A 176 12.24 -1.81 3.47
CA PHE A 176 11.25 -2.16 2.47
C PHE A 176 9.85 -1.80 2.98
N CYS A 177 9.15 -0.95 2.26
CA CYS A 177 7.85 -0.38 2.64
C CYS A 177 6.73 -0.82 1.71
N HIS A 178 5.52 -0.81 2.22
CA HIS A 178 4.31 -0.94 1.43
C HIS A 178 4.04 0.32 0.57
N ASN A 179 4.32 1.49 1.12
CA ASN A 179 4.20 2.82 0.50
C ASN A 179 2.77 3.32 0.21
N ASP A 180 1.74 2.53 0.50
CA ASP A 180 0.34 2.93 0.25
C ASP A 180 -0.62 2.40 1.33
N LEU A 181 -0.24 2.49 2.60
CA LEU A 181 -1.08 2.01 3.69
C LEU A 181 -2.30 2.91 3.92
N ALA A 182 -3.47 2.34 3.68
CA ALA A 182 -4.78 2.93 3.92
C ALA A 182 -5.71 1.87 4.53
N ALA A 183 -6.88 2.26 5.02
CA ALA A 183 -7.86 1.35 5.63
C ALA A 183 -8.14 0.11 4.76
N GLY A 184 -8.38 0.31 3.46
CA GLY A 184 -8.67 -0.78 2.51
C GLY A 184 -7.50 -1.70 2.18
N HIS A 185 -6.27 -1.36 2.61
CA HIS A 185 -5.06 -2.16 2.34
C HIS A 185 -4.56 -2.95 3.55
N ILE A 186 -5.26 -2.85 4.68
CA ILE A 186 -5.02 -3.63 5.89
C ILE A 186 -6.30 -4.38 6.21
N LEU A 187 -6.29 -5.70 6.05
CA LEU A 187 -7.44 -6.55 6.35
C LEU A 187 -7.19 -7.30 7.67
N GLY A 188 -8.23 -7.44 8.48
CA GLY A 188 -8.21 -8.23 9.71
C GLY A 188 -9.43 -9.12 9.83
N ASP A 189 -9.26 -10.36 10.32
CA ASP A 189 -10.32 -11.31 10.65
C ASP A 189 -10.56 -11.45 12.19
N GLY A 190 -9.95 -10.54 12.97
CA GLY A 190 -9.92 -10.60 14.43
C GLY A 190 -8.77 -11.44 14.99
N GLN A 191 -8.21 -12.38 14.23
CA GLN A 191 -7.08 -13.23 14.65
C GLN A 191 -5.77 -12.80 13.98
N ARG A 192 -5.82 -12.40 12.73
CA ARG A 192 -4.67 -12.07 11.88
C ARG A 192 -4.91 -10.77 11.12
N PHE A 193 -3.82 -10.14 10.67
CA PHE A 193 -3.83 -9.05 9.72
C PHE A 193 -3.08 -9.43 8.46
N TRP A 194 -3.53 -8.88 7.33
CA TRP A 194 -2.87 -8.95 6.03
C TRP A 194 -2.68 -7.57 5.45
N LEU A 195 -1.57 -7.37 4.78
CA LEU A 195 -1.33 -6.22 3.91
C LEU A 195 -1.62 -6.64 2.47
N ILE A 196 -2.41 -5.86 1.76
CA ILE A 196 -2.80 -6.11 0.37
C ILE A 196 -2.53 -4.88 -0.50
N ASP A 197 -2.51 -5.07 -1.82
CA ASP A 197 -2.23 -4.01 -2.81
C ASP A 197 -0.79 -3.49 -2.77
N TRP A 198 0.16 -4.38 -3.07
CA TRP A 198 1.59 -4.13 -3.07
C TRP A 198 2.12 -3.37 -4.30
N GLN A 199 1.27 -2.70 -5.06
CA GLN A 199 1.63 -2.04 -6.32
C GLN A 199 2.73 -0.98 -6.18
N TYR A 200 2.92 -0.41 -4.98
CA TYR A 200 3.97 0.56 -4.64
C TYR A 200 5.06 -0.02 -3.73
N GLY A 201 5.06 -1.32 -3.49
CA GLY A 201 6.07 -1.97 -2.66
C GLY A 201 7.49 -1.64 -3.11
N GLY A 202 8.32 -1.13 -2.19
CA GLY A 202 9.67 -0.65 -2.52
C GLY A 202 10.38 0.00 -1.33
N TRP A 203 11.65 0.34 -1.54
CA TRP A 203 12.50 0.93 -0.51
C TRP A 203 12.10 2.37 -0.19
N ASN A 204 11.95 2.69 1.09
CA ASN A 204 11.60 4.03 1.59
C ASN A 204 11.98 4.17 3.08
N ASP A 205 11.63 5.31 3.70
CA ASP A 205 11.67 5.49 5.15
C ASP A 205 10.50 4.73 5.80
N GLY A 206 10.76 3.86 6.77
CA GLY A 206 9.71 3.13 7.48
C GLY A 206 8.69 4.06 8.17
N LEU A 207 9.08 5.29 8.53
CA LEU A 207 8.14 6.28 9.04
C LEU A 207 7.10 6.73 8.00
N TYR A 208 7.36 6.53 6.70
CA TYR A 208 6.38 6.86 5.65
C TYR A 208 5.16 5.95 5.73
N ASP A 209 5.33 4.64 5.91
CA ASP A 209 4.20 3.71 6.06
C ASP A 209 3.34 4.04 7.28
N LEU A 210 3.99 4.34 8.43
CA LEU A 210 3.29 4.80 9.60
C LEU A 210 2.51 6.09 9.34
N ALA A 211 3.15 7.02 8.65
CA ALA A 211 2.57 8.32 8.33
C ALA A 211 1.38 8.20 7.38
N CYS A 212 1.47 7.33 6.36
CA CYS A 212 0.35 7.01 5.46
C CYS A 212 -0.83 6.46 6.26
N MET A 213 -0.61 5.48 7.12
CA MET A 213 -1.65 4.91 7.97
C MET A 213 -2.27 5.98 8.88
N ALA A 214 -1.44 6.77 9.59
CA ALA A 214 -1.94 7.81 10.48
C ALA A 214 -2.72 8.92 9.76
N ALA A 215 -2.28 9.33 8.57
CA ALA A 215 -2.93 10.39 7.79
C ALA A 215 -4.23 9.92 7.14
N ARG A 216 -4.24 8.73 6.54
CA ARG A 216 -5.38 8.22 5.77
C ARG A 216 -6.48 7.60 6.63
N LEU A 217 -6.14 7.15 7.84
CA LEU A 217 -7.11 6.74 8.87
C LEU A 217 -7.53 7.92 9.76
N GLU A 218 -7.04 9.14 9.49
CA GLU A 218 -7.35 10.36 10.24
C GLU A 218 -7.14 10.18 11.75
N LEU A 219 -6.04 9.50 12.14
CA LEU A 219 -5.77 9.20 13.54
C LEU A 219 -5.54 10.45 14.36
N ASP A 220 -6.12 10.48 15.55
CA ASP A 220 -5.85 11.49 16.55
C ASP A 220 -4.35 11.55 16.87
N ARG A 221 -3.90 12.73 17.32
CA ARG A 221 -2.50 12.97 17.65
C ARG A 221 -1.96 11.97 18.68
N GLU A 222 -2.75 11.66 19.71
CA GLU A 222 -2.37 10.75 20.79
C GLU A 222 -2.13 9.33 20.27
N VAL A 223 -3.03 8.83 19.40
CA VAL A 223 -2.92 7.52 18.76
C VAL A 223 -1.72 7.49 17.82
N GLY A 224 -1.49 8.54 17.03
CA GLY A 224 -0.34 8.66 16.14
C GLY A 224 0.98 8.73 16.89
N ASP A 225 1.06 9.46 18.02
CA ASP A 225 2.25 9.54 18.88
C ASP A 225 2.55 8.20 19.57
N GLU A 226 1.52 7.44 19.96
CA GLU A 226 1.67 6.09 20.50
C GLU A 226 2.19 5.11 19.45
N MET A 227 1.62 5.18 18.24
CA MET A 227 2.06 4.37 17.10
C MET A 227 3.54 4.62 16.77
N LEU A 228 3.96 5.88 16.70
CA LEU A 228 5.36 6.25 16.50
C LEU A 228 6.27 5.69 17.60
N ARG A 229 5.85 5.80 18.86
CA ARG A 229 6.62 5.30 19.99
C ARG A 229 6.80 3.79 19.92
N ARG A 230 5.74 3.03 19.63
CA ARG A 230 5.80 1.58 19.53
C ARG A 230 6.69 1.13 18.38
N TYR A 231 6.58 1.80 17.23
CA TYR A 231 7.41 1.48 16.08
C TYR A 231 8.91 1.71 16.36
N LEU A 232 9.27 2.85 16.93
CA LEU A 232 10.67 3.14 17.26
C LEU A 232 11.24 2.16 18.27
N ARG A 233 10.43 1.65 19.20
CA ARG A 233 10.83 0.62 20.15
C ARG A 233 11.15 -0.74 19.53
N LEU A 234 10.69 -1.05 18.32
CA LEU A 234 11.16 -2.24 17.60
C LEU A 234 12.68 -2.19 17.34
N ASN A 235 13.25 -0.99 17.27
CA ASN A 235 14.69 -0.76 17.12
C ASN A 235 15.34 -0.18 18.40
N GLU A 236 14.76 -0.44 19.57
CA GLU A 236 15.24 0.00 20.87
C GLU A 236 15.40 1.55 20.99
N ALA A 237 14.64 2.32 20.18
CA ALA A 237 14.68 3.78 20.16
C ALA A 237 13.43 4.40 20.82
N GLU A 238 13.58 5.62 21.34
CA GLU A 238 12.46 6.43 21.84
C GLU A 238 12.26 7.68 20.99
N PRO A 239 11.01 8.18 20.86
CA PRO A 239 10.73 9.36 20.08
C PRO A 239 11.42 10.61 20.64
N ASP A 240 12.28 11.21 19.85
CA ASP A 240 12.88 12.53 20.08
C ASP A 240 12.19 13.61 19.24
N GLN A 241 12.65 14.85 19.33
CA GLN A 241 12.12 15.96 18.54
C GLN A 241 12.31 15.76 17.03
N ALA A 242 13.41 15.14 16.61
CA ALA A 242 13.72 14.91 15.20
C ALA A 242 12.79 13.87 14.59
N SER A 243 12.61 12.73 15.24
CA SER A 243 11.70 11.65 14.79
C SER A 243 10.24 12.10 14.74
N ARG A 244 9.79 12.90 15.72
CA ARG A 244 8.44 13.51 15.72
C ARG A 244 8.28 14.51 14.57
N GLY A 245 9.29 15.33 14.31
CA GLY A 245 9.30 16.28 13.20
C GLY A 245 9.24 15.57 11.85
N ARG A 246 10.03 14.51 11.65
CA ARG A 246 10.02 13.69 10.44
C ARG A 246 8.68 12.97 10.24
N PHE A 247 8.12 12.39 11.30
CA PHE A 247 6.81 11.74 11.23
C PHE A 247 5.70 12.72 10.84
N ALA A 248 5.71 13.94 11.40
CA ALA A 248 4.77 15.00 11.02
C ALA A 248 4.95 15.43 9.56
N ALA A 249 6.19 15.58 9.07
CA ALA A 249 6.48 15.89 7.68
C ALA A 249 6.01 14.78 6.73
N TRP A 250 6.23 13.51 7.07
CA TRP A 250 5.73 12.37 6.31
C TRP A 250 4.20 12.31 6.28
N LYS A 251 3.50 12.64 7.38
CA LYS A 251 2.02 12.73 7.38
C LYS A 251 1.53 13.79 6.40
N CYS A 252 2.14 14.98 6.40
CA CYS A 252 1.81 16.01 5.41
C CYS A 252 2.08 15.54 3.98
N THR A 253 3.18 14.83 3.75
CA THR A 253 3.54 14.29 2.43
C THR A 253 2.52 13.26 1.95
N ALA A 254 2.06 12.36 2.82
CA ALA A 254 1.04 11.36 2.52
C ALA A 254 -0.32 11.96 2.13
N LEU A 255 -0.62 13.19 2.58
CA LEU A 255 -1.85 13.92 2.21
C LEU A 255 -1.72 14.67 0.88
N ILE A 256 -0.49 14.95 0.42
CA ILE A 256 -0.24 15.61 -0.87
C ILE A 256 -0.28 14.59 -2.02
N TRP A 257 0.20 13.39 -1.76
CA TRP A 257 0.26 12.30 -2.73
C TRP A 257 -1.10 11.59 -2.86
#